data_23e149e9f56c5a846400830091e75f6b
#
_entry.id   23e149e9f56c5a846400830091e75f6b
#
_cell.length_a   1.000
_cell.length_b   1.000
_cell.length_c   1.000
_cell.angle_alpha   90.00
_cell.angle_beta   90.00
_cell.angle_gamma   90.00
#
_symmetry.space_group_name_H-M   'P 1'
#
loop_
_entity.id
_entity.type
_entity.pdbx_description
1 polymer ?
#
loop_
_entity_poly.entity_id
_entity_poly.type
_entity_poly.pdbx_seq_one_letter_code
_entity_poly.pdbx_strand_id
1 'polypeptide(L)'
;MKNSRKYQRQYFLPPVTCMDWAEKDYVDKAPVWCSVDLRDGNQALVIPMNLSQKVEFFKLLVEIGFKEIEVGFPAASETEYTFLRTLIDKDLIPDDVTIQVLTQARPHIIKKTFEAVKGAKNVIVHVYNSTSVAQREQVFKKSKEEILQIAVEGAKLLKELTEEAGENYRFEYSPESFTGTEPEYSLEVCNAVLDVWQPTSDRKAIINLPVTVQHSMPHVYASQVEYMCKNLKYRENVVVSLHPHNDRGCGVADSEMGLLAGADRIEGTLFGNGERTGNVDIVTLALNMYSQGVEPNLDFTHMTYICEQYEKFTGMKINERSPYSGALVFAAFSGSHQDAIAKGMHWLDEKKPEHWTVPYLPIDPTDLGRNYDADVIRINSQSGKGGVGYVLETKFGLNLPPKMREAMGYTAKAVSDHTQKELLPDEIFELFKKTFENVVSPLALKEVHFQQADGGITTQVTSSFNGKVITTEAAGNGRLNAVSNALKKAYGFQFDLVTYQEHALEQSSSSKAIAYVGIRKPDGSLAWGAGVNADIIHASIDALVTAINNR
;
A
#
# COMPACT_ATOMS: atom_id res chain seq x y z
N MET A 1 17.31 -27.60 -0.13
CA MET A 1 17.26 -27.80 -1.58
C MET A 1 18.64 -28.24 -2.06
N LYS A 2 18.75 -29.33 -2.82
CA LYS A 2 20.06 -29.89 -3.24
C LYS A 2 20.27 -29.92 -4.77
N ASN A 3 19.30 -29.44 -5.56
CA ASN A 3 19.27 -29.62 -7.03
C ASN A 3 19.53 -28.32 -7.83
N SER A 4 20.25 -27.36 -7.27
CA SER A 4 20.60 -26.13 -8.00
C SER A 4 21.39 -26.35 -9.29
N ARG A 5 22.14 -27.47 -9.38
CA ARG A 5 22.97 -27.83 -10.55
C ARG A 5 22.17 -28.07 -11.84
N LYS A 6 20.84 -28.32 -11.74
CA LYS A 6 19.99 -28.46 -12.93
C LYS A 6 19.60 -27.11 -13.55
N TYR A 7 19.88 -26.02 -12.87
CA TYR A 7 19.60 -24.68 -13.35
C TYR A 7 20.88 -24.02 -13.82
N GLN A 8 20.76 -23.24 -14.87
CA GLN A 8 21.85 -22.42 -15.40
C GLN A 8 21.33 -21.03 -15.73
N ARG A 9 22.22 -20.08 -15.98
CA ARG A 9 21.87 -18.77 -16.50
C ARG A 9 21.26 -18.91 -17.90
N GLN A 10 20.06 -18.35 -18.11
CA GLN A 10 19.29 -18.50 -19.34
C GLN A 10 18.97 -17.13 -19.95
N TYR A 11 19.91 -16.23 -19.95
CA TYR A 11 19.75 -14.90 -20.50
C TYR A 11 20.91 -14.53 -21.41
N PHE A 12 20.65 -13.54 -22.27
CA PHE A 12 21.61 -13.02 -23.22
C PHE A 12 21.98 -11.58 -22.85
N LEU A 13 23.28 -11.30 -22.77
CA LEU A 13 23.77 -9.94 -22.69
C LEU A 13 23.82 -9.31 -24.08
N PRO A 14 23.63 -7.98 -24.21
CA PRO A 14 23.92 -7.29 -25.45
C PRO A 14 25.37 -7.50 -25.91
N PRO A 15 25.65 -7.50 -27.22
CA PRO A 15 27.00 -7.73 -27.76
C PRO A 15 27.97 -6.59 -27.44
N VAL A 16 27.44 -5.45 -27.00
CA VAL A 16 28.19 -4.25 -26.58
C VAL A 16 27.76 -3.83 -25.18
N THR A 17 28.60 -3.07 -24.50
CA THR A 17 28.26 -2.52 -23.19
C THR A 17 27.12 -1.50 -23.32
N CYS A 18 26.05 -1.70 -22.56
CA CYS A 18 24.87 -0.83 -22.48
C CYS A 18 24.61 -0.52 -21.00
N MET A 19 25.15 0.59 -20.52
CA MET A 19 25.15 0.97 -19.11
C MET A 19 24.82 2.46 -18.89
N ASP A 20 24.43 3.21 -19.92
CA ASP A 20 24.12 4.64 -19.81
C ASP A 20 22.88 4.87 -18.91
N TRP A 21 21.98 3.87 -18.83
CA TRP A 21 20.84 3.90 -17.92
C TRP A 21 21.26 4.06 -16.45
N ALA A 22 22.44 3.56 -16.07
CA ALA A 22 22.94 3.61 -14.70
C ALA A 22 23.46 5.00 -14.29
N GLU A 23 23.62 5.94 -15.23
CA GLU A 23 23.98 7.32 -14.96
C GLU A 23 22.78 8.17 -14.52
N LYS A 24 21.55 7.67 -14.74
CA LYS A 24 20.32 8.34 -14.34
C LYS A 24 19.89 7.86 -12.95
N ASP A 25 19.50 8.79 -12.11
CA ASP A 25 19.14 8.53 -10.71
C ASP A 25 17.62 8.39 -10.48
N TYR A 26 16.78 8.83 -11.42
CA TYR A 26 15.32 8.67 -11.36
C TYR A 26 14.67 8.74 -12.75
N VAL A 27 13.40 8.31 -12.83
CA VAL A 27 12.57 8.44 -14.03
C VAL A 27 11.92 9.82 -14.00
N ASP A 28 12.26 10.69 -14.94
CA ASP A 28 11.93 12.13 -14.93
C ASP A 28 10.55 12.47 -15.50
N LYS A 29 9.88 11.51 -16.12
CA LYS A 29 8.53 11.67 -16.69
C LYS A 29 7.75 10.37 -16.70
N ALA A 30 6.42 10.47 -16.61
CA ALA A 30 5.56 9.32 -16.76
C ALA A 30 5.66 8.70 -18.16
N PRO A 31 5.68 7.36 -18.25
CA PRO A 31 5.53 6.66 -19.52
C PRO A 31 4.09 6.77 -20.04
N VAL A 32 3.87 6.33 -21.28
CA VAL A 32 2.52 5.98 -21.73
C VAL A 32 2.10 4.69 -21.01
N TRP A 33 0.99 4.75 -20.30
CA TRP A 33 0.45 3.59 -19.59
C TRP A 33 -0.54 2.81 -20.45
N CYS A 34 -0.35 1.51 -20.57
CA CYS A 34 -1.33 0.61 -21.15
C CYS A 34 -1.77 -0.41 -20.11
N SER A 35 -3.05 -0.41 -19.76
CA SER A 35 -3.61 -1.48 -18.93
C SER A 35 -3.82 -2.73 -19.78
N VAL A 36 -3.31 -3.86 -19.30
CA VAL A 36 -3.59 -5.20 -19.84
C VAL A 36 -4.47 -6.04 -18.92
N ASP A 37 -5.15 -5.40 -17.97
CA ASP A 37 -6.05 -6.06 -17.01
C ASP A 37 -7.16 -6.87 -17.70
N LEU A 38 -7.77 -6.32 -18.77
CA LEU A 38 -8.89 -6.95 -19.46
C LEU A 38 -8.49 -8.05 -20.44
N ARG A 39 -7.19 -8.18 -20.73
CA ARG A 39 -6.64 -9.27 -21.54
C ARG A 39 -5.81 -10.23 -20.69
N ASP A 40 -4.58 -9.85 -20.33
CA ASP A 40 -3.62 -10.72 -19.62
C ASP A 40 -4.04 -10.97 -18.17
N GLY A 41 -4.50 -9.92 -17.51
CA GLY A 41 -5.08 -10.02 -16.17
C GLY A 41 -6.32 -10.90 -16.14
N ASN A 42 -7.29 -10.67 -17.04
CA ASN A 42 -8.52 -11.44 -17.10
C ASN A 42 -8.28 -12.92 -17.49
N GLN A 43 -7.34 -13.16 -18.41
CA GLN A 43 -6.96 -14.50 -18.85
C GLN A 43 -6.45 -15.36 -17.69
N ALA A 44 -5.79 -14.76 -16.73
CA ALA A 44 -5.19 -15.43 -15.58
C ALA A 44 -6.16 -15.65 -14.40
N LEU A 45 -7.37 -15.12 -14.44
CA LEU A 45 -8.35 -15.31 -13.38
C LEU A 45 -8.90 -16.75 -13.37
N VAL A 46 -9.08 -17.30 -12.16
CA VAL A 46 -9.71 -18.62 -11.99
C VAL A 46 -11.12 -18.63 -12.60
N ILE A 47 -11.86 -17.52 -12.44
CA ILE A 47 -13.15 -17.26 -13.08
C ILE A 47 -13.01 -15.95 -13.85
N PRO A 48 -12.82 -16.01 -15.18
CA PRO A 48 -12.73 -14.80 -16.00
C PRO A 48 -13.98 -13.92 -15.86
N MET A 49 -13.80 -12.61 -15.97
CA MET A 49 -14.90 -11.65 -15.91
C MET A 49 -15.93 -11.90 -17.04
N ASN A 50 -17.19 -11.82 -16.69
CA ASN A 50 -18.27 -11.80 -17.66
C ASN A 50 -18.37 -10.44 -18.38
N LEU A 51 -19.21 -10.36 -19.42
CA LEU A 51 -19.37 -9.16 -20.23
C LEU A 51 -19.66 -7.89 -19.41
N SER A 52 -20.57 -7.96 -18.44
CA SER A 52 -20.95 -6.82 -17.60
C SER A 52 -19.79 -6.37 -16.73
N GLN A 53 -19.08 -7.31 -16.11
CA GLN A 53 -17.90 -7.00 -15.29
C GLN A 53 -16.79 -6.37 -16.11
N LYS A 54 -16.51 -6.88 -17.32
CA LYS A 54 -15.51 -6.28 -18.23
C LYS A 54 -15.85 -4.84 -18.61
N VAL A 55 -17.12 -4.54 -18.90
CA VAL A 55 -17.57 -3.18 -19.21
C VAL A 55 -17.38 -2.24 -18.02
N GLU A 56 -17.74 -2.66 -16.81
CA GLU A 56 -17.56 -1.83 -15.62
C GLU A 56 -16.07 -1.68 -15.27
N PHE A 57 -15.27 -2.72 -15.45
CA PHE A 57 -13.82 -2.62 -15.24
C PHE A 57 -13.15 -1.69 -16.28
N PHE A 58 -13.59 -1.72 -17.54
CA PHE A 58 -13.14 -0.76 -18.56
C PHE A 58 -13.40 0.69 -18.14
N LYS A 59 -14.60 0.97 -17.62
CA LYS A 59 -14.95 2.30 -17.10
C LYS A 59 -14.04 2.73 -15.94
N LEU A 60 -13.75 1.81 -15.01
CA LEU A 60 -12.83 2.06 -13.91
C LEU A 60 -11.43 2.43 -14.42
N LEU A 61 -10.91 1.72 -15.44
CA LEU A 61 -9.61 2.04 -16.03
C LEU A 61 -9.60 3.42 -16.67
N VAL A 62 -10.69 3.78 -17.36
CA VAL A 62 -10.86 5.13 -17.96
C VAL A 62 -10.93 6.20 -16.85
N GLU A 63 -11.64 5.95 -15.76
CA GLU A 63 -11.75 6.85 -14.59
C GLU A 63 -10.39 7.09 -13.92
N ILE A 64 -9.57 6.05 -13.79
CA ILE A 64 -8.20 6.15 -13.26
C ILE A 64 -7.29 6.99 -14.20
N GLY A 65 -7.62 7.10 -15.47
CA GLY A 65 -6.89 7.94 -16.43
C GLY A 65 -6.11 7.18 -17.50
N PHE A 66 -6.27 5.86 -17.64
CA PHE A 66 -5.62 5.11 -18.72
C PHE A 66 -6.08 5.61 -20.08
N LYS A 67 -5.12 5.88 -20.97
CA LYS A 67 -5.36 6.32 -22.36
C LYS A 67 -5.12 5.22 -23.39
N GLU A 68 -4.43 4.14 -23.00
CA GLU A 68 -4.31 2.93 -23.79
C GLU A 68 -4.75 1.73 -22.94
N ILE A 69 -5.66 0.90 -23.47
CA ILE A 69 -6.25 -0.24 -22.75
C ILE A 69 -6.32 -1.45 -23.68
N GLU A 70 -5.62 -2.53 -23.34
CA GLU A 70 -5.73 -3.79 -24.07
C GLU A 70 -6.99 -4.53 -23.63
N VAL A 71 -8.02 -4.47 -24.48
CA VAL A 71 -9.37 -4.91 -24.16
C VAL A 71 -9.60 -6.41 -24.35
N GLY A 72 -8.69 -7.10 -25.05
CA GLY A 72 -8.80 -8.54 -25.18
C GLY A 72 -8.14 -9.12 -26.43
N PHE A 73 -8.45 -10.40 -26.65
CA PHE A 73 -8.07 -11.16 -27.83
C PHE A 73 -9.33 -11.61 -28.58
N PRO A 74 -9.90 -10.73 -29.45
CA PRO A 74 -11.25 -10.93 -30.00
C PRO A 74 -11.41 -12.18 -30.87
N ALA A 75 -10.33 -12.71 -31.40
CA ALA A 75 -10.36 -13.97 -32.15
C ALA A 75 -10.28 -15.23 -31.27
N ALA A 76 -10.04 -15.10 -29.96
CA ALA A 76 -9.88 -16.24 -29.07
C ALA A 76 -11.23 -16.82 -28.60
N SER A 77 -12.26 -16.00 -28.38
CA SER A 77 -13.56 -16.45 -27.91
C SER A 77 -14.70 -15.51 -28.32
N GLU A 78 -15.93 -16.02 -28.26
CA GLU A 78 -17.13 -15.22 -28.49
C GLU A 78 -17.33 -14.12 -27.43
N THR A 79 -16.96 -14.39 -26.18
CA THR A 79 -17.03 -13.39 -25.10
C THR A 79 -16.12 -12.22 -25.37
N GLU A 80 -14.87 -12.47 -25.78
CA GLU A 80 -13.90 -11.41 -26.13
C GLU A 80 -14.38 -10.59 -27.34
N TYR A 81 -14.90 -11.27 -28.37
CA TYR A 81 -15.48 -10.60 -29.53
C TYR A 81 -16.68 -9.73 -29.16
N THR A 82 -17.62 -10.28 -28.39
CA THR A 82 -18.85 -9.59 -27.97
C THR A 82 -18.53 -8.40 -27.05
N PHE A 83 -17.55 -8.53 -26.17
CA PHE A 83 -17.12 -7.42 -25.32
C PHE A 83 -16.59 -6.25 -26.14
N LEU A 84 -15.65 -6.50 -27.07
CA LEU A 84 -15.11 -5.48 -27.94
C LEU A 84 -16.21 -4.81 -28.78
N ARG A 85 -17.09 -5.61 -29.40
CA ARG A 85 -18.23 -5.05 -30.17
C ARG A 85 -19.16 -4.23 -29.27
N THR A 86 -19.39 -4.65 -28.01
CA THR A 86 -20.20 -3.88 -27.07
C THR A 86 -19.59 -2.51 -26.78
N LEU A 87 -18.27 -2.42 -26.61
CA LEU A 87 -17.60 -1.12 -26.42
C LEU A 87 -17.78 -0.20 -27.63
N ILE A 88 -17.63 -0.75 -28.83
CA ILE A 88 -17.72 0.02 -30.09
C ILE A 88 -19.17 0.39 -30.41
N ASP A 89 -20.07 -0.59 -30.45
CA ASP A 89 -21.45 -0.41 -30.90
C ASP A 89 -22.30 0.45 -29.95
N LYS A 90 -21.92 0.52 -28.66
CA LYS A 90 -22.57 1.38 -27.67
C LYS A 90 -21.83 2.69 -27.39
N ASP A 91 -20.80 3.01 -28.19
CA ASP A 91 -19.99 4.23 -28.06
C ASP A 91 -19.47 4.45 -26.63
N LEU A 92 -18.89 3.39 -26.03
CA LEU A 92 -18.39 3.42 -24.65
C LEU A 92 -16.90 3.83 -24.56
N ILE A 93 -16.22 4.00 -25.69
CA ILE A 93 -14.81 4.34 -25.76
C ILE A 93 -14.68 5.87 -25.88
N PRO A 94 -14.11 6.56 -24.89
CA PRO A 94 -13.86 8.01 -25.00
C PRO A 94 -12.96 8.36 -26.18
N ASP A 95 -13.13 9.55 -26.74
CA ASP A 95 -12.37 10.01 -27.92
C ASP A 95 -10.85 10.08 -27.70
N ASP A 96 -10.42 10.23 -26.45
CA ASP A 96 -9.02 10.30 -26.04
C ASP A 96 -8.44 8.95 -25.55
N VAL A 97 -9.23 7.87 -25.65
CA VAL A 97 -8.80 6.51 -25.30
C VAL A 97 -8.57 5.68 -26.56
N THR A 98 -7.44 5.00 -26.58
CA THR A 98 -7.08 4.03 -27.62
C THR A 98 -7.27 2.62 -27.09
N ILE A 99 -8.05 1.80 -27.77
CA ILE A 99 -8.14 0.38 -27.45
C ILE A 99 -7.04 -0.40 -28.14
N GLN A 100 -6.47 -1.37 -27.44
CA GLN A 100 -5.51 -2.32 -27.99
C GLN A 100 -6.16 -3.70 -28.07
N VAL A 101 -5.87 -4.44 -29.12
CA VAL A 101 -6.34 -5.82 -29.31
C VAL A 101 -5.21 -6.74 -29.70
N LEU A 102 -5.11 -7.88 -29.03
CA LEU A 102 -4.10 -8.88 -29.30
C LEU A 102 -4.47 -9.76 -30.50
N THR A 103 -3.48 -10.10 -31.33
CA THR A 103 -3.61 -11.09 -32.40
C THR A 103 -2.32 -11.88 -32.57
N GLN A 104 -2.44 -13.18 -32.88
CA GLN A 104 -1.29 -13.97 -33.30
C GLN A 104 -0.95 -13.68 -34.75
N ALA A 105 0.32 -13.83 -35.14
CA ALA A 105 0.78 -13.71 -36.53
C ALA A 105 0.32 -14.90 -37.40
N ARG A 106 -1.01 -15.07 -37.50
CA ARG A 106 -1.71 -16.10 -38.31
C ARG A 106 -2.83 -15.44 -39.13
N PRO A 107 -2.89 -15.64 -40.46
CA PRO A 107 -3.79 -14.87 -41.32
C PRO A 107 -5.27 -14.90 -40.92
N HIS A 108 -5.80 -16.07 -40.53
CA HIS A 108 -7.22 -16.18 -40.14
C HIS A 108 -7.53 -15.48 -38.82
N ILE A 109 -6.56 -15.47 -37.86
CA ILE A 109 -6.69 -14.78 -36.59
C ILE A 109 -6.66 -13.26 -36.81
N ILE A 110 -5.69 -12.76 -37.60
CA ILE A 110 -5.57 -11.34 -37.93
C ILE A 110 -6.87 -10.84 -38.61
N LYS A 111 -7.38 -11.56 -39.63
CA LYS A 111 -8.61 -11.19 -40.31
C LYS A 111 -9.81 -11.09 -39.35
N LYS A 112 -9.94 -12.04 -38.43
CA LYS A 112 -11.03 -12.02 -37.41
C LYS A 112 -10.86 -10.82 -36.46
N THR A 113 -9.63 -10.43 -36.12
CA THR A 113 -9.35 -9.26 -35.30
C THR A 113 -9.76 -7.97 -36.03
N PHE A 114 -9.47 -7.83 -37.31
CA PHE A 114 -9.89 -6.68 -38.11
C PHE A 114 -11.41 -6.57 -38.26
N GLU A 115 -12.11 -7.71 -38.40
CA GLU A 115 -13.58 -7.74 -38.38
C GLU A 115 -14.11 -7.19 -37.02
N ALA A 116 -13.47 -7.58 -35.92
CA ALA A 116 -13.92 -7.21 -34.58
C ALA A 116 -13.71 -5.72 -34.24
N VAL A 117 -12.63 -5.07 -34.73
CA VAL A 117 -12.33 -3.64 -34.44
C VAL A 117 -13.04 -2.66 -35.39
N LYS A 118 -13.73 -3.14 -36.39
CA LYS A 118 -14.38 -2.29 -37.40
C LYS A 118 -15.26 -1.22 -36.77
N GLY A 119 -15.03 0.05 -37.10
CA GLY A 119 -15.77 1.21 -36.62
C GLY A 119 -15.24 1.79 -35.29
N ALA A 120 -14.16 1.25 -34.72
CA ALA A 120 -13.48 1.90 -33.60
C ALA A 120 -12.58 3.05 -34.12
N LYS A 121 -12.56 4.19 -33.41
CA LYS A 121 -11.84 5.40 -33.80
C LYS A 121 -10.32 5.26 -33.63
N ASN A 122 -9.88 4.82 -32.43
CA ASN A 122 -8.48 4.74 -32.05
C ASN A 122 -8.13 3.30 -31.70
N VAL A 123 -7.31 2.64 -32.51
CA VAL A 123 -6.98 1.22 -32.37
C VAL A 123 -5.49 0.98 -32.48
N ILE A 124 -4.96 0.15 -31.58
CA ILE A 124 -3.67 -0.53 -31.70
C ILE A 124 -3.95 -2.00 -31.98
N VAL A 125 -3.43 -2.52 -33.09
CA VAL A 125 -3.44 -3.95 -33.37
C VAL A 125 -2.09 -4.53 -32.96
N HIS A 126 -2.11 -5.30 -31.89
CA HIS A 126 -0.92 -5.90 -31.27
C HIS A 126 -0.72 -7.31 -31.82
N VAL A 127 0.30 -7.48 -32.66
CA VAL A 127 0.67 -8.79 -33.21
C VAL A 127 1.92 -9.34 -32.54
N TYR A 128 1.94 -10.63 -32.29
CA TYR A 128 3.08 -11.29 -31.68
C TYR A 128 3.39 -12.65 -32.30
N ASN A 129 4.64 -13.06 -32.17
CA ASN A 129 5.09 -14.43 -32.29
C ASN A 129 6.32 -14.67 -31.42
N SER A 130 6.51 -15.92 -31.00
CA SER A 130 7.60 -16.27 -30.08
C SER A 130 8.93 -16.38 -30.81
N THR A 131 9.97 -15.82 -30.19
CA THR A 131 11.31 -15.71 -30.80
C THR A 131 12.42 -16.41 -30.01
N SER A 132 12.15 -16.84 -28.76
CA SER A 132 13.18 -17.42 -27.87
C SER A 132 13.79 -18.71 -28.39
N VAL A 133 15.03 -18.99 -27.97
CA VAL A 133 15.73 -20.22 -28.27
C VAL A 133 14.90 -21.44 -27.92
N ALA A 134 14.37 -21.49 -26.71
CA ALA A 134 13.58 -22.63 -26.23
C ALA A 134 12.34 -22.88 -27.11
N GLN A 135 11.63 -21.83 -27.52
CA GLN A 135 10.44 -22.00 -28.34
C GLN A 135 10.77 -22.36 -29.78
N ARG A 136 11.83 -21.77 -30.37
CA ARG A 136 12.30 -22.15 -31.70
C ARG A 136 12.66 -23.62 -31.77
N GLU A 137 13.44 -24.11 -30.80
CA GLU A 137 13.97 -25.46 -30.80
C GLU A 137 12.98 -26.53 -30.33
N GLN A 138 12.24 -26.26 -29.27
CA GLN A 138 11.44 -27.28 -28.58
C GLN A 138 9.97 -27.28 -29.05
N VAL A 139 9.40 -26.11 -29.37
CA VAL A 139 7.97 -25.96 -29.69
C VAL A 139 7.76 -25.91 -31.20
N PHE A 140 8.34 -24.89 -31.86
CA PHE A 140 8.10 -24.68 -33.30
C PHE A 140 8.98 -25.55 -34.16
N LYS A 141 10.18 -25.92 -33.72
CA LYS A 141 11.19 -26.64 -34.48
C LYS A 141 11.50 -25.93 -35.79
N LYS A 142 11.74 -24.61 -35.70
CA LYS A 142 11.94 -23.70 -36.83
C LYS A 142 13.26 -22.94 -36.68
N SER A 143 13.87 -22.62 -37.85
CA SER A 143 15.05 -21.76 -37.89
C SER A 143 14.72 -20.29 -37.55
N LYS A 144 15.73 -19.45 -37.31
CA LYS A 144 15.60 -18.03 -37.11
C LYS A 144 14.91 -17.35 -38.30
N GLU A 145 15.28 -17.71 -39.50
CA GLU A 145 14.73 -17.19 -40.77
C GLU A 145 13.23 -17.49 -40.89
N GLU A 146 12.84 -18.74 -40.57
CA GLU A 146 11.42 -19.14 -40.59
C GLU A 146 10.57 -18.38 -39.55
N ILE A 147 11.10 -18.14 -38.35
CA ILE A 147 10.42 -17.37 -37.28
C ILE A 147 10.35 -15.90 -37.68
N LEU A 148 11.41 -15.29 -38.22
CA LEU A 148 11.42 -13.94 -38.74
C LEU A 148 10.38 -13.79 -39.87
N GLN A 149 10.28 -14.76 -40.76
CA GLN A 149 9.29 -14.72 -41.85
C GLN A 149 7.84 -14.67 -41.32
N ILE A 150 7.53 -15.40 -40.24
CA ILE A 150 6.20 -15.32 -39.58
C ILE A 150 5.89 -13.89 -39.13
N ALA A 151 6.85 -13.21 -38.51
CA ALA A 151 6.69 -11.82 -38.07
C ALA A 151 6.45 -10.86 -39.25
N VAL A 152 7.26 -10.99 -40.30
CA VAL A 152 7.18 -10.15 -41.53
C VAL A 152 5.86 -10.38 -42.25
N GLU A 153 5.40 -11.61 -42.40
CA GLU A 153 4.10 -11.91 -43.05
C GLU A 153 2.93 -11.37 -42.24
N GLY A 154 2.98 -11.50 -40.90
CA GLY A 154 2.00 -10.88 -39.99
C GLY A 154 1.97 -9.37 -40.17
N ALA A 155 3.13 -8.71 -40.17
CA ALA A 155 3.25 -7.27 -40.33
C ALA A 155 2.70 -6.76 -41.69
N LYS A 156 3.00 -7.49 -42.77
CA LYS A 156 2.45 -7.17 -44.11
C LYS A 156 0.93 -7.24 -44.14
N LEU A 157 0.36 -8.30 -43.58
CA LEU A 157 -1.08 -8.50 -43.54
C LEU A 157 -1.79 -7.41 -42.72
N LEU A 158 -1.22 -6.98 -41.58
CA LEU A 158 -1.77 -5.87 -40.79
C LEU A 158 -1.82 -4.59 -41.65
N LYS A 159 -0.72 -4.26 -42.34
CA LYS A 159 -0.63 -3.09 -43.19
C LYS A 159 -1.66 -3.14 -44.33
N GLU A 160 -1.72 -4.24 -45.05
CA GLU A 160 -2.65 -4.49 -46.15
C GLU A 160 -4.11 -4.31 -45.73
N LEU A 161 -4.53 -4.98 -44.66
CA LEU A 161 -5.90 -4.91 -44.15
C LEU A 161 -6.26 -3.50 -43.64
N THR A 162 -5.32 -2.78 -43.03
CA THR A 162 -5.54 -1.39 -42.59
C THR A 162 -5.73 -0.46 -43.79
N GLU A 163 -4.93 -0.62 -44.85
CA GLU A 163 -5.04 0.16 -46.07
C GLU A 163 -6.36 -0.15 -46.84
N GLU A 164 -6.74 -1.44 -46.91
CA GLU A 164 -8.01 -1.88 -47.50
C GLU A 164 -9.23 -1.34 -46.75
N ALA A 165 -9.16 -1.25 -45.43
CA ALA A 165 -10.24 -0.69 -44.62
C ALA A 165 -10.32 0.84 -44.68
N GLY A 166 -9.29 1.52 -45.17
CA GLY A 166 -9.17 2.99 -45.15
C GLY A 166 -9.01 3.56 -43.75
N GLU A 167 -8.51 2.78 -42.83
CA GLU A 167 -8.34 3.11 -41.40
C GLU A 167 -6.89 3.57 -41.10
N ASN A 168 -6.70 4.23 -39.98
CA ASN A 168 -5.38 4.68 -39.54
C ASN A 168 -5.00 3.97 -38.22
N TYR A 169 -5.09 2.65 -38.17
CA TYR A 169 -4.72 1.87 -36.98
C TYR A 169 -3.21 1.92 -36.73
N ARG A 170 -2.85 2.01 -35.47
CA ARG A 170 -1.45 1.84 -35.02
C ARG A 170 -1.15 0.36 -34.85
N PHE A 171 0.12 0.00 -34.97
CA PHE A 171 0.55 -1.37 -34.86
C PHE A 171 1.53 -1.52 -33.70
N GLU A 172 1.41 -2.65 -33.02
CA GLU A 172 2.36 -3.11 -32.01
C GLU A 172 2.88 -4.49 -32.40
N TYR A 173 4.17 -4.70 -32.24
CA TYR A 173 4.82 -5.99 -32.40
C TYR A 173 5.56 -6.41 -31.13
N SER A 174 5.31 -7.65 -30.67
CA SER A 174 6.05 -8.28 -29.57
C SER A 174 6.85 -9.48 -30.07
N PRO A 175 8.19 -9.48 -29.99
CA PRO A 175 9.01 -10.69 -30.03
C PRO A 175 8.82 -11.45 -28.69
N GLU A 176 7.77 -12.26 -28.59
CA GLU A 176 7.42 -12.96 -27.35
C GLU A 176 8.59 -13.73 -26.80
N SER A 177 8.77 -13.72 -25.48
CA SER A 177 9.94 -14.24 -24.76
C SER A 177 11.25 -13.51 -25.14
N PHE A 178 11.20 -12.19 -25.24
CA PHE A 178 12.32 -11.32 -25.58
C PHE A 178 13.55 -11.60 -24.70
N THR A 179 13.38 -11.75 -23.38
CA THR A 179 14.48 -12.01 -22.43
C THR A 179 15.14 -13.39 -22.60
N GLY A 180 14.48 -14.31 -23.30
CA GLY A 180 15.02 -15.62 -23.69
C GLY A 180 15.49 -15.69 -25.15
N THR A 181 15.60 -14.53 -25.81
CA THR A 181 16.01 -14.37 -27.22
C THR A 181 17.34 -13.63 -27.28
N GLU A 182 18.20 -13.99 -28.23
CA GLU A 182 19.45 -13.26 -28.46
C GLU A 182 19.14 -11.80 -28.86
N PRO A 183 19.77 -10.78 -28.23
CA PRO A 183 19.46 -9.36 -28.51
C PRO A 183 19.61 -8.95 -29.95
N GLU A 184 20.64 -9.45 -30.64
CA GLU A 184 20.88 -9.19 -32.06
C GLU A 184 19.77 -9.75 -32.94
N TYR A 185 19.29 -10.95 -32.60
CA TYR A 185 18.19 -11.58 -33.34
C TYR A 185 16.85 -10.87 -33.05
N SER A 186 16.59 -10.47 -31.80
CA SER A 186 15.43 -9.65 -31.47
C SER A 186 15.43 -8.34 -32.27
N LEU A 187 16.58 -7.68 -32.36
CA LEU A 187 16.75 -6.45 -33.13
C LEU A 187 16.50 -6.69 -34.63
N GLU A 188 17.03 -7.79 -35.18
CA GLU A 188 16.83 -8.19 -36.58
C GLU A 188 15.34 -8.36 -36.90
N VAL A 189 14.61 -9.11 -36.09
CA VAL A 189 13.17 -9.35 -36.28
C VAL A 189 12.37 -8.06 -36.17
N CYS A 190 12.62 -7.26 -35.11
CA CYS A 190 11.93 -5.97 -34.92
C CYS A 190 12.19 -5.00 -36.09
N ASN A 191 13.43 -4.89 -36.57
CA ASN A 191 13.77 -4.05 -37.70
C ASN A 191 13.15 -4.54 -39.01
N ALA A 192 13.02 -5.86 -39.22
CA ALA A 192 12.33 -6.41 -40.38
C ALA A 192 10.83 -6.09 -40.38
N VAL A 193 10.18 -6.11 -39.21
CA VAL A 193 8.79 -5.66 -39.05
C VAL A 193 8.66 -4.14 -39.32
N LEU A 194 9.56 -3.34 -38.75
CA LEU A 194 9.56 -1.87 -38.95
C LEU A 194 9.81 -1.49 -40.42
N ASP A 195 10.64 -2.23 -41.12
CA ASP A 195 10.86 -2.02 -42.59
C ASP A 195 9.59 -2.28 -43.41
N VAL A 196 8.69 -3.16 -42.93
CA VAL A 196 7.35 -3.33 -43.57
C VAL A 196 6.43 -2.17 -43.26
N TRP A 197 6.37 -1.77 -41.97
CA TRP A 197 5.41 -0.74 -41.52
C TRP A 197 5.81 0.67 -41.89
N GLN A 198 7.14 0.95 -41.90
CA GLN A 198 7.67 2.30 -42.21
C GLN A 198 6.98 3.39 -41.38
N PRO A 199 7.12 3.35 -40.02
CA PRO A 199 6.40 4.28 -39.16
C PRO A 199 6.79 5.72 -39.40
N THR A 200 5.82 6.62 -39.21
CA THR A 200 5.95 8.07 -39.38
C THR A 200 5.59 8.79 -38.08
N SER A 201 5.84 10.10 -38.01
CA SER A 201 5.43 10.91 -36.82
C SER A 201 3.93 10.83 -36.55
N ASP A 202 3.11 10.70 -37.58
CA ASP A 202 1.64 10.69 -37.47
C ASP A 202 1.10 9.28 -37.17
N ARG A 203 1.88 8.24 -37.50
CA ARG A 203 1.54 6.85 -37.21
C ARG A 203 2.75 6.11 -36.69
N LYS A 204 3.06 6.33 -35.39
CA LYS A 204 4.14 5.65 -34.72
C LYS A 204 3.83 4.16 -34.52
N ALA A 205 4.84 3.31 -34.75
CA ALA A 205 4.77 1.91 -34.39
C ALA A 205 5.18 1.70 -32.93
N ILE A 206 4.73 0.59 -32.34
CA ILE A 206 5.13 0.16 -30.99
C ILE A 206 5.93 -1.12 -31.13
N ILE A 207 7.12 -1.15 -30.53
CA ILE A 207 7.90 -2.37 -30.31
C ILE A 207 7.86 -2.66 -28.82
N ASN A 208 7.20 -3.75 -28.46
CA ASN A 208 7.05 -4.17 -27.09
C ASN A 208 8.08 -5.25 -26.76
N LEU A 209 8.77 -5.12 -25.65
CA LEU A 209 9.87 -5.98 -25.22
C LEU A 209 9.44 -6.80 -23.97
N PRO A 210 8.71 -7.93 -24.14
CA PRO A 210 8.11 -8.61 -23.01
C PRO A 210 9.14 -9.43 -22.21
N VAL A 211 9.14 -9.20 -20.90
CA VAL A 211 9.73 -10.13 -19.93
C VAL A 211 8.73 -11.26 -19.69
N THR A 212 8.50 -12.08 -20.71
CA THR A 212 7.53 -13.18 -20.64
C THR A 212 7.84 -14.14 -19.49
N VAL A 213 9.13 -14.34 -19.21
CA VAL A 213 9.63 -14.99 -18.00
C VAL A 213 10.86 -14.22 -17.52
N GLN A 214 10.95 -13.93 -16.24
CA GLN A 214 12.12 -13.29 -15.66
C GLN A 214 13.29 -14.28 -15.54
N HIS A 215 14.24 -14.22 -16.46
CA HIS A 215 15.43 -15.08 -16.48
C HIS A 215 16.64 -14.48 -15.77
N SER A 216 16.69 -13.17 -15.61
CA SER A 216 17.86 -12.43 -15.15
C SER A 216 17.52 -11.43 -14.03
N MET A 217 18.54 -10.73 -13.55
CA MET A 217 18.37 -9.57 -12.68
C MET A 217 17.95 -8.33 -13.52
N PRO A 218 17.24 -7.34 -12.92
CA PRO A 218 16.70 -6.20 -13.65
C PRO A 218 17.71 -5.39 -14.48
N HIS A 219 18.95 -5.23 -14.00
CA HIS A 219 20.01 -4.52 -14.72
C HIS A 219 20.37 -5.17 -16.06
N VAL A 220 20.21 -6.50 -16.19
CA VAL A 220 20.44 -7.19 -17.48
C VAL A 220 19.35 -6.81 -18.48
N TYR A 221 18.10 -6.79 -18.02
CA TYR A 221 16.97 -6.34 -18.84
C TYR A 221 17.13 -4.88 -19.26
N ALA A 222 17.51 -3.98 -18.34
CA ALA A 222 17.80 -2.59 -18.67
C ALA A 222 18.85 -2.46 -19.79
N SER A 223 19.93 -3.22 -19.70
CA SER A 223 20.96 -3.23 -20.76
C SER A 223 20.42 -3.76 -22.10
N GLN A 224 19.52 -4.76 -22.09
CA GLN A 224 18.86 -5.25 -23.30
C GLN A 224 17.93 -4.17 -23.90
N VAL A 225 17.16 -3.48 -23.08
CA VAL A 225 16.28 -2.36 -23.50
C VAL A 225 17.11 -1.22 -24.10
N GLU A 226 18.19 -0.81 -23.44
CA GLU A 226 19.09 0.23 -23.96
C GLU A 226 19.67 -0.15 -25.32
N TYR A 227 20.09 -1.41 -25.48
CA TYR A 227 20.59 -1.92 -26.76
C TYR A 227 19.53 -1.79 -27.86
N MET A 228 18.29 -2.17 -27.59
CA MET A 228 17.18 -2.02 -28.53
C MET A 228 16.92 -0.54 -28.84
N CYS A 229 16.79 0.32 -27.82
CA CYS A 229 16.57 1.75 -28.00
C CYS A 229 17.63 2.44 -28.87
N LYS A 230 18.90 2.02 -28.76
CA LYS A 230 20.01 2.59 -29.55
C LYS A 230 20.09 2.09 -30.98
N ASN A 231 19.52 0.91 -31.30
CA ASN A 231 19.75 0.23 -32.59
C ASN A 231 18.48 0.00 -33.40
N LEU A 232 17.27 0.23 -32.86
CA LEU A 232 16.03 0.14 -33.63
C LEU A 232 16.02 1.17 -34.76
N LYS A 233 15.66 0.72 -35.97
CA LYS A 233 15.36 1.61 -37.10
C LYS A 233 14.16 2.50 -36.78
N TYR A 234 14.11 3.68 -37.40
CA TYR A 234 13.00 4.63 -37.20
C TYR A 234 12.74 5.02 -35.76
N ARG A 235 13.76 5.04 -34.88
CA ARG A 235 13.61 5.17 -33.42
C ARG A 235 12.73 6.35 -33.01
N GLU A 236 12.80 7.48 -33.70
CA GLU A 236 12.00 8.68 -33.45
C GLU A 236 10.49 8.47 -33.71
N ASN A 237 10.16 7.48 -34.53
CA ASN A 237 8.79 7.08 -34.87
C ASN A 237 8.39 5.73 -34.24
N VAL A 238 9.19 5.22 -33.30
CA VAL A 238 8.95 3.98 -32.59
C VAL A 238 8.75 4.27 -31.10
N VAL A 239 7.67 3.79 -30.54
CA VAL A 239 7.43 3.73 -29.09
C VAL A 239 7.97 2.40 -28.59
N VAL A 240 8.96 2.43 -27.71
CA VAL A 240 9.47 1.22 -27.06
C VAL A 240 8.64 0.95 -25.80
N SER A 241 7.92 -0.15 -25.82
CA SER A 241 7.04 -0.61 -24.74
C SER A 241 7.68 -1.74 -23.95
N LEU A 242 7.38 -1.81 -22.65
CA LEU A 242 7.82 -2.89 -21.77
C LEU A 242 6.60 -3.63 -21.22
N HIS A 243 6.69 -4.95 -21.15
CA HIS A 243 5.65 -5.82 -20.60
C HIS A 243 6.28 -6.85 -19.63
N PRO A 244 6.64 -6.43 -18.41
CA PRO A 244 7.27 -7.34 -17.47
C PRO A 244 6.25 -8.20 -16.73
N HIS A 245 6.52 -9.52 -16.65
CA HIS A 245 5.97 -10.41 -15.64
C HIS A 245 6.84 -10.39 -14.37
N ASN A 246 6.35 -11.00 -13.29
CA ASN A 246 6.90 -10.85 -11.95
C ASN A 246 7.45 -12.16 -11.36
N ASP A 247 7.97 -13.08 -12.21
CA ASP A 247 8.40 -14.42 -11.79
C ASP A 247 9.46 -14.44 -10.69
N ARG A 248 10.28 -13.40 -10.61
CA ARG A 248 11.33 -13.22 -9.60
C ARG A 248 11.01 -12.15 -8.56
N GLY A 249 9.79 -11.60 -8.59
CA GLY A 249 9.41 -10.45 -7.75
C GLY A 249 10.08 -9.13 -8.15
N CYS A 250 10.49 -8.98 -9.42
CA CYS A 250 11.25 -7.83 -9.89
C CYS A 250 10.53 -7.04 -11.00
N GLY A 251 9.23 -7.26 -11.23
CA GLY A 251 8.51 -6.60 -12.33
C GLY A 251 8.55 -5.08 -12.26
N VAL A 252 8.41 -4.49 -11.06
CA VAL A 252 8.55 -3.04 -10.86
C VAL A 252 9.98 -2.58 -11.17
N ALA A 253 11.00 -3.28 -10.65
CA ALA A 253 12.40 -2.92 -10.89
C ALA A 253 12.80 -3.08 -12.37
N ASP A 254 12.30 -4.11 -13.08
CA ASP A 254 12.50 -4.26 -14.53
C ASP A 254 11.93 -3.05 -15.28
N SER A 255 10.74 -2.57 -14.87
CA SER A 255 10.09 -1.40 -15.47
C SER A 255 10.83 -0.10 -15.19
N GLU A 256 11.19 0.18 -13.93
CA GLU A 256 11.94 1.39 -13.56
C GLU A 256 13.27 1.47 -14.31
N MET A 257 14.06 0.40 -14.29
CA MET A 257 15.35 0.36 -14.97
C MET A 257 15.20 0.38 -16.49
N GLY A 258 14.16 -0.25 -17.05
CA GLY A 258 13.86 -0.20 -18.47
C GLY A 258 13.46 1.19 -18.95
N LEU A 259 12.75 1.98 -18.13
CA LEU A 259 12.46 3.40 -18.40
C LEU A 259 13.73 4.24 -18.35
N LEU A 260 14.62 4.04 -17.39
CA LEU A 260 15.94 4.67 -17.38
C LEU A 260 16.75 4.33 -18.66
N ALA A 261 16.58 3.11 -19.18
CA ALA A 261 17.22 2.63 -20.40
C ALA A 261 16.62 3.20 -21.70
N GLY A 262 15.57 4.00 -21.61
CA GLY A 262 15.00 4.74 -22.75
C GLY A 262 13.68 4.18 -23.30
N ALA A 263 12.99 3.30 -22.57
CA ALA A 263 11.63 2.91 -22.93
C ALA A 263 10.64 4.08 -22.75
N ASP A 264 9.56 4.05 -23.52
CA ASP A 264 8.57 5.13 -23.61
C ASP A 264 7.21 4.74 -22.99
N ARG A 265 6.93 3.43 -22.82
CA ARG A 265 5.61 2.90 -22.52
C ARG A 265 5.70 1.66 -21.63
N ILE A 266 4.71 1.49 -20.79
CA ILE A 266 4.57 0.31 -19.89
C ILE A 266 3.22 -0.35 -20.09
N GLU A 267 3.22 -1.65 -20.29
CA GLU A 267 2.06 -2.52 -20.16
C GLU A 267 2.09 -3.23 -18.81
N GLY A 268 0.99 -3.20 -18.10
CA GLY A 268 0.86 -3.86 -16.81
C GLY A 268 -0.58 -3.90 -16.33
N THR A 269 -0.78 -4.30 -15.08
CA THR A 269 -2.10 -4.45 -14.48
C THR A 269 -2.20 -3.74 -13.16
N LEU A 270 -3.41 -3.43 -12.74
CA LEU A 270 -3.67 -2.98 -11.37
C LEU A 270 -3.29 -4.11 -10.40
N PHE A 271 -2.49 -3.76 -9.39
CA PHE A 271 -2.05 -4.68 -8.33
C PHE A 271 -1.29 -5.92 -8.83
N GLY A 272 -0.81 -5.90 -10.07
CA GLY A 272 0.09 -6.92 -10.60
C GLY A 272 -0.55 -8.26 -10.95
N ASN A 273 -1.86 -8.32 -11.19
CA ASN A 273 -2.52 -9.56 -11.63
C ASN A 273 -2.03 -10.01 -13.02
N GLY A 274 -1.98 -11.30 -13.26
CA GLY A 274 -1.59 -11.88 -14.55
C GLY A 274 -1.11 -13.33 -14.44
N GLU A 275 -0.65 -13.85 -15.53
CA GLU A 275 -0.15 -15.24 -15.63
C GLU A 275 0.94 -15.55 -14.60
N ARG A 276 0.94 -16.75 -14.05
CA ARG A 276 1.90 -17.28 -13.06
C ARG A 276 1.97 -16.40 -11.79
N THR A 277 2.92 -15.46 -11.74
CA THR A 277 3.17 -14.55 -10.62
C THR A 277 2.65 -13.14 -10.87
N GLY A 278 2.01 -12.94 -12.02
CA GLY A 278 1.42 -11.67 -12.44
C GLY A 278 2.30 -10.82 -13.33
N ASN A 279 1.76 -9.68 -13.73
CA ASN A 279 2.41 -8.61 -14.48
C ASN A 279 3.07 -7.60 -13.53
N VAL A 280 3.74 -6.59 -14.05
CA VAL A 280 4.13 -5.43 -13.28
C VAL A 280 2.89 -4.77 -12.65
N ASP A 281 2.99 -4.45 -11.37
CA ASP A 281 1.97 -3.68 -10.64
C ASP A 281 2.10 -2.19 -11.01
N ILE A 282 1.16 -1.69 -11.85
CA ILE A 282 1.13 -0.29 -12.28
C ILE A 282 0.87 0.65 -11.10
N VAL A 283 0.08 0.25 -10.11
CA VAL A 283 -0.17 1.09 -8.92
C VAL A 283 1.13 1.36 -8.18
N THR A 284 1.90 0.31 -7.92
CA THR A 284 3.21 0.45 -7.27
C THR A 284 4.17 1.28 -8.12
N LEU A 285 4.28 1.01 -9.41
CA LEU A 285 5.21 1.71 -10.29
C LEU A 285 4.88 3.20 -10.44
N ALA A 286 3.60 3.54 -10.62
CA ALA A 286 3.14 4.92 -10.73
C ALA A 286 3.34 5.72 -9.43
N LEU A 287 3.05 5.11 -8.27
CA LEU A 287 3.22 5.76 -6.98
C LEU A 287 4.69 5.84 -6.53
N ASN A 288 5.56 4.95 -7.00
CA ASN A 288 7.00 5.13 -6.88
C ASN A 288 7.47 6.42 -7.56
N MET A 289 6.98 6.70 -8.79
CA MET A 289 7.27 7.96 -9.48
C MET A 289 6.71 9.17 -8.73
N TYR A 290 5.45 9.08 -8.28
CA TYR A 290 4.80 10.14 -7.52
C TYR A 290 5.58 10.50 -6.25
N SER A 291 6.08 9.50 -5.51
CA SER A 291 6.91 9.70 -4.32
C SER A 291 8.28 10.34 -4.61
N GLN A 292 8.69 10.43 -5.88
CA GLN A 292 9.88 11.12 -6.36
C GLN A 292 9.56 12.48 -7.00
N GLY A 293 8.31 12.95 -6.88
CA GLY A 293 7.87 14.24 -7.44
C GLY A 293 7.56 14.22 -8.93
N VAL A 294 7.31 13.05 -9.50
CA VAL A 294 6.93 12.88 -10.91
C VAL A 294 5.46 12.52 -11.02
N GLU A 295 4.66 13.37 -11.66
CA GLU A 295 3.24 13.15 -11.87
C GLU A 295 3.01 11.93 -12.79
N PRO A 296 2.33 10.86 -12.30
CA PRO A 296 2.13 9.64 -13.09
C PRO A 296 1.04 9.77 -14.15
N ASN A 297 0.21 10.82 -14.13
CA ASN A 297 -0.97 10.99 -14.98
C ASN A 297 -2.03 9.87 -14.83
N LEU A 298 -2.02 9.19 -13.68
CA LEU A 298 -3.05 8.24 -13.24
C LEU A 298 -3.56 8.68 -11.87
N ASP A 299 -4.87 8.66 -11.69
CA ASP A 299 -5.51 9.12 -10.46
C ASP A 299 -5.79 7.96 -9.48
N PHE A 300 -5.04 7.93 -8.39
CA PHE A 300 -5.22 6.99 -7.28
C PHE A 300 -5.74 7.66 -6.01
N THR A 301 -6.29 8.88 -6.08
CA THR A 301 -6.83 9.61 -4.93
C THR A 301 -7.98 8.88 -4.21
N HIS A 302 -8.60 7.91 -4.87
CA HIS A 302 -9.65 7.06 -4.31
C HIS A 302 -9.20 5.60 -4.15
N MET A 303 -8.00 5.37 -3.63
CA MET A 303 -7.37 4.04 -3.54
C MET A 303 -8.29 2.97 -2.95
N THR A 304 -8.99 3.27 -1.85
CA THR A 304 -9.89 2.30 -1.21
C THR A 304 -11.00 1.84 -2.17
N TYR A 305 -11.64 2.77 -2.88
CA TYR A 305 -12.65 2.46 -3.89
C TYR A 305 -12.08 1.61 -5.03
N ILE A 306 -10.92 1.96 -5.55
CA ILE A 306 -10.24 1.21 -6.62
C ILE A 306 -9.96 -0.23 -6.16
N CYS A 307 -9.45 -0.41 -4.95
CA CYS A 307 -9.21 -1.73 -4.35
C CYS A 307 -10.51 -2.55 -4.26
N GLU A 308 -11.59 -1.96 -3.75
CA GLU A 308 -12.89 -2.62 -3.62
C GLU A 308 -13.47 -3.05 -4.97
N GLN A 309 -13.41 -2.18 -5.99
CA GLN A 309 -13.88 -2.51 -7.34
C GLN A 309 -13.02 -3.61 -7.97
N TYR A 310 -11.70 -3.51 -7.85
CA TYR A 310 -10.78 -4.55 -8.33
C TYR A 310 -11.09 -5.92 -7.70
N GLU A 311 -11.19 -6.01 -6.37
CA GLU A 311 -11.52 -7.25 -5.67
C GLU A 311 -12.91 -7.80 -6.05
N LYS A 312 -13.89 -6.92 -6.24
CA LYS A 312 -15.25 -7.27 -6.66
C LYS A 312 -15.29 -7.91 -8.04
N PHE A 313 -14.55 -7.35 -9.01
CA PHE A 313 -14.59 -7.82 -10.39
C PHE A 313 -13.69 -9.01 -10.66
N THR A 314 -12.52 -9.05 -10.02
CA THR A 314 -11.54 -10.11 -10.23
C THR A 314 -11.70 -11.30 -9.29
N GLY A 315 -12.33 -11.10 -8.13
CA GLY A 315 -12.36 -12.08 -7.04
C GLY A 315 -10.99 -12.28 -6.35
N MET A 316 -9.96 -11.53 -6.78
CA MET A 316 -8.63 -11.57 -6.18
C MET A 316 -8.59 -10.65 -4.96
N LYS A 317 -7.80 -11.03 -3.94
CA LYS A 317 -7.56 -10.19 -2.76
C LYS A 317 -6.22 -9.49 -2.87
N ILE A 318 -6.21 -8.19 -2.59
CA ILE A 318 -4.98 -7.41 -2.51
C ILE A 318 -4.26 -7.81 -1.22
N ASN A 319 -2.96 -8.07 -1.30
CA ASN A 319 -2.18 -8.41 -0.12
C ASN A 319 -2.16 -7.24 0.87
N GLU A 320 -2.35 -7.51 2.15
CA GLU A 320 -2.40 -6.49 3.20
C GLU A 320 -1.14 -5.61 3.28
N ARG A 321 -0.02 -6.06 2.70
CA ARG A 321 1.25 -5.34 2.64
C ARG A 321 1.69 -4.98 1.22
N SER A 322 0.77 -5.00 0.26
CA SER A 322 1.06 -4.43 -1.07
C SER A 322 1.42 -2.95 -0.95
N PRO A 323 2.48 -2.50 -1.60
CA PRO A 323 2.87 -1.09 -1.53
C PRO A 323 1.69 -0.16 -1.84
N TYR A 324 1.56 0.89 -1.05
CA TYR A 324 0.54 1.96 -1.14
C TYR A 324 -0.93 1.52 -0.98
N SER A 325 -1.31 0.33 -1.45
CA SER A 325 -2.69 -0.14 -1.53
C SER A 325 -3.10 -1.07 -0.38
N GLY A 326 -2.16 -1.79 0.20
CA GLY A 326 -2.42 -2.80 1.23
C GLY A 326 -3.05 -2.20 2.50
N ALA A 327 -3.88 -2.97 3.17
CA ALA A 327 -4.60 -2.51 4.37
C ALA A 327 -3.68 -2.09 5.53
N LEU A 328 -2.46 -2.62 5.60
CA LEU A 328 -1.53 -2.39 6.72
C LEU A 328 -0.37 -1.45 6.39
N VAL A 329 -0.32 -0.85 5.19
CA VAL A 329 0.88 -0.09 4.76
C VAL A 329 1.01 1.28 5.42
N PHE A 330 -0.10 1.85 5.91
CA PHE A 330 -0.12 3.12 6.65
C PHE A 330 -0.36 2.91 8.15
N ALA A 331 -0.11 1.70 8.66
CA ALA A 331 -0.18 1.38 10.07
C ALA A 331 1.22 1.11 10.65
N ALA A 332 1.50 1.60 11.84
CA ALA A 332 2.72 1.30 12.56
C ALA A 332 2.43 0.49 13.82
N PHE A 333 3.14 -0.62 14.00
CA PHE A 333 2.95 -1.53 15.14
C PHE A 333 3.98 -1.30 16.26
N SER A 334 5.12 -0.69 15.94
CA SER A 334 6.14 -0.32 16.93
C SER A 334 5.79 1.02 17.56
N GLY A 335 5.77 1.09 18.90
CA GLY A 335 5.49 2.35 19.61
C GLY A 335 6.50 3.46 19.32
N SER A 336 7.75 3.12 19.01
CA SER A 336 8.75 4.12 18.60
C SER A 336 8.48 4.69 17.20
N HIS A 337 7.95 3.87 16.28
CA HIS A 337 7.53 4.34 14.96
C HIS A 337 6.30 5.23 15.06
N GLN A 338 5.30 4.83 15.85
CA GLN A 338 4.10 5.63 16.10
C GLN A 338 4.42 7.01 16.68
N ASP A 339 5.27 7.07 17.71
CA ASP A 339 5.74 8.32 18.31
C ASP A 339 6.49 9.21 17.30
N ALA A 340 7.34 8.60 16.46
CA ALA A 340 8.07 9.31 15.43
C ALA A 340 7.15 9.87 14.34
N ILE A 341 6.16 9.10 13.89
CA ILE A 341 5.15 9.55 12.90
C ILE A 341 4.33 10.70 13.49
N ALA A 342 3.80 10.55 14.71
CA ALA A 342 3.02 11.60 15.37
C ALA A 342 3.80 12.91 15.51
N LYS A 343 5.08 12.83 15.93
CA LYS A 343 5.97 14.00 16.00
C LYS A 343 6.28 14.58 14.61
N GLY A 344 6.47 13.72 13.62
CA GLY A 344 6.70 14.14 12.23
C GLY A 344 5.50 14.88 11.65
N MET A 345 4.29 14.38 11.85
CA MET A 345 3.04 15.04 11.42
C MET A 345 2.88 16.40 12.11
N HIS A 346 3.08 16.45 13.43
CA HIS A 346 3.01 17.73 14.18
C HIS A 346 4.07 18.74 13.69
N TRP A 347 5.29 18.30 13.45
CA TRP A 347 6.36 19.14 12.91
C TRP A 347 6.00 19.68 11.52
N LEU A 348 5.41 18.84 10.66
CA LEU A 348 4.95 19.22 9.32
C LEU A 348 3.85 20.28 9.39
N ASP A 349 2.88 20.15 10.31
CA ASP A 349 1.82 21.14 10.54
C ASP A 349 2.37 22.48 11.04
N GLU A 350 3.38 22.47 11.91
CA GLU A 350 4.02 23.68 12.44
C GLU A 350 4.91 24.37 11.40
N LYS A 351 5.77 23.62 10.70
CA LYS A 351 6.83 24.18 9.84
C LYS A 351 6.39 24.36 8.40
N LYS A 352 5.37 23.60 7.95
CA LYS A 352 4.86 23.61 6.56
C LYS A 352 5.99 23.57 5.53
N PRO A 353 6.87 22.54 5.58
CA PRO A 353 7.98 22.41 4.64
C PRO A 353 7.46 22.24 3.21
N GLU A 354 8.30 22.53 2.23
CA GLU A 354 7.96 22.38 0.81
C GLU A 354 7.75 20.91 0.41
N HIS A 355 8.47 19.99 1.09
CA HIS A 355 8.46 18.56 0.74
C HIS A 355 7.99 17.69 1.91
N TRP A 356 7.37 16.56 1.56
CA TRP A 356 6.98 15.53 2.52
C TRP A 356 8.20 14.88 3.18
N THR A 357 8.24 14.84 4.51
CA THR A 357 9.38 14.32 5.29
C THR A 357 8.99 13.55 6.54
N VAL A 358 7.74 13.05 6.61
CA VAL A 358 7.28 12.31 7.80
C VAL A 358 8.03 10.98 7.93
N PRO A 359 8.66 10.69 9.08
CA PRO A 359 9.35 9.43 9.30
C PRO A 359 8.43 8.22 9.05
N TYR A 360 8.98 7.18 8.41
CA TYR A 360 8.30 5.91 8.10
C TYR A 360 7.12 5.99 7.13
N LEU A 361 6.72 7.15 6.66
CA LEU A 361 5.69 7.33 5.64
C LEU A 361 6.32 7.90 4.36
N PRO A 362 6.54 7.06 3.33
CA PRO A 362 7.18 7.49 2.09
C PRO A 362 6.30 8.42 1.23
N ILE A 363 5.00 8.46 1.50
CA ILE A 363 3.99 9.27 0.83
C ILE A 363 2.98 9.77 1.86
N ASP A 364 2.31 10.90 1.60
CA ASP A 364 1.16 11.34 2.38
C ASP A 364 -0.03 10.39 2.10
N PRO A 365 -0.57 9.68 3.10
CA PRO A 365 -1.73 8.83 2.92
C PRO A 365 -2.96 9.58 2.37
N THR A 366 -3.09 10.87 2.64
CA THR A 366 -4.23 11.68 2.19
C THR A 366 -4.26 11.89 0.68
N ASP A 367 -3.11 11.82 0.00
CA ASP A 367 -3.02 11.84 -1.46
C ASP A 367 -3.69 10.62 -2.12
N LEU A 368 -3.88 9.55 -1.36
CA LEU A 368 -4.56 8.33 -1.77
C LEU A 368 -5.99 8.20 -1.20
N GLY A 369 -6.52 9.29 -0.63
CA GLY A 369 -7.81 9.29 0.07
C GLY A 369 -7.82 8.38 1.32
N ARG A 370 -6.64 8.15 1.91
CA ARG A 370 -6.46 7.35 3.13
C ARG A 370 -5.96 8.24 4.26
N ASN A 371 -6.07 7.74 5.47
CA ASN A 371 -5.46 8.37 6.64
C ASN A 371 -4.35 7.47 7.18
N TYR A 372 -3.40 8.07 7.90
CA TYR A 372 -2.55 7.28 8.76
C TYR A 372 -3.43 6.60 9.81
N ASP A 373 -3.51 5.28 9.74
CA ASP A 373 -4.34 4.46 10.62
C ASP A 373 -3.68 4.36 12.01
N ALA A 374 -3.75 5.46 12.76
CA ALA A 374 -3.52 5.42 14.19
C ALA A 374 -4.49 4.45 14.89
N ASP A 375 -5.61 4.17 14.25
CA ASP A 375 -6.70 3.33 14.75
C ASP A 375 -6.45 1.82 14.62
N VAL A 376 -5.50 1.39 13.78
CA VAL A 376 -5.04 -0.01 13.71
C VAL A 376 -3.86 -0.23 14.66
N ILE A 377 -3.81 0.49 15.79
CA ILE A 377 -2.86 0.19 16.86
C ILE A 377 -3.29 -1.11 17.52
N ARG A 378 -2.80 -2.20 16.96
CA ARG A 378 -2.88 -3.53 17.55
C ARG A 378 -1.74 -3.66 18.54
N ILE A 379 -2.06 -3.71 19.83
CA ILE A 379 -1.07 -3.88 20.88
C ILE A 379 -0.82 -5.36 21.10
N ASN A 380 0.34 -5.81 20.65
CA ASN A 380 0.83 -7.16 20.89
C ASN A 380 2.08 -7.13 21.79
N SER A 381 2.63 -8.31 22.08
CA SER A 381 3.82 -8.47 22.91
C SER A 381 5.07 -7.73 22.43
N GLN A 382 5.11 -7.32 21.15
CA GLN A 382 6.18 -6.56 20.53
C GLN A 382 5.93 -5.05 20.49
N SER A 383 4.72 -4.61 20.86
CA SER A 383 4.35 -3.19 20.88
C SER A 383 5.08 -2.47 22.01
N GLY A 384 5.69 -1.34 21.70
CA GLY A 384 6.41 -0.53 22.68
C GLY A 384 5.45 0.21 23.62
N LYS A 385 6.01 0.71 24.75
CA LYS A 385 5.29 1.40 25.83
C LYS A 385 4.51 2.65 25.38
N GLY A 386 4.87 3.24 24.25
CA GLY A 386 4.23 4.45 23.71
C GLY A 386 2.86 4.21 23.08
N GLY A 387 2.65 3.06 22.44
CA GLY A 387 1.42 2.76 21.71
C GLY A 387 0.17 2.71 22.58
N VAL A 388 0.26 2.11 23.77
CA VAL A 388 -0.86 2.03 24.73
C VAL A 388 -1.30 3.42 25.19
N GLY A 389 -0.33 4.29 25.52
CA GLY A 389 -0.61 5.66 25.95
C GLY A 389 -1.27 6.48 24.85
N TYR A 390 -0.81 6.32 23.61
CA TYR A 390 -1.38 7.00 22.46
C TYR A 390 -2.84 6.57 22.19
N VAL A 391 -3.15 5.28 22.24
CA VAL A 391 -4.53 4.77 22.11
C VAL A 391 -5.46 5.40 23.16
N LEU A 392 -5.03 5.38 24.42
CA LEU A 392 -5.83 5.91 25.53
C LEU A 392 -6.05 7.44 25.39
N GLU A 393 -5.04 8.17 24.91
CA GLU A 393 -5.13 9.61 24.68
C GLU A 393 -6.04 9.94 23.50
N THR A 394 -5.82 9.33 22.32
CA THR A 394 -6.51 9.71 21.08
C THR A 394 -7.95 9.23 21.02
N LYS A 395 -8.24 8.00 21.51
CA LYS A 395 -9.59 7.42 21.44
C LYS A 395 -10.45 7.73 22.66
N PHE A 396 -9.84 7.82 23.83
CA PHE A 396 -10.59 7.93 25.09
C PHE A 396 -10.29 9.21 25.87
N GLY A 397 -9.47 10.10 25.30
CA GLY A 397 -9.14 11.39 25.93
C GLY A 397 -8.31 11.29 27.21
N LEU A 398 -7.61 10.17 27.46
CA LEU A 398 -6.86 9.91 28.68
C LEU A 398 -5.39 10.33 28.55
N ASN A 399 -5.06 11.51 29.00
CA ASN A 399 -3.68 12.02 28.98
C ASN A 399 -2.88 11.56 30.20
N LEU A 400 -2.41 10.30 30.18
CA LEU A 400 -1.69 9.69 31.31
C LEU A 400 -0.32 10.34 31.53
N PRO A 401 0.11 10.53 32.80
CA PRO A 401 1.49 10.90 33.12
C PRO A 401 2.51 9.93 32.51
N PRO A 402 3.70 10.40 32.08
CA PRO A 402 4.68 9.55 31.37
C PRO A 402 5.03 8.22 32.04
N LYS A 403 5.21 8.24 33.37
CA LYS A 403 5.50 7.03 34.15
C LYS A 403 4.29 6.10 34.31
N MET A 404 3.08 6.64 34.30
CA MET A 404 1.85 5.86 34.29
C MET A 404 1.60 5.22 32.93
N ARG A 405 1.89 5.93 31.83
CA ARG A 405 1.90 5.34 30.46
C ARG A 405 2.80 4.11 30.39
N GLU A 406 3.97 4.19 31.02
CA GLU A 406 4.91 3.07 31.09
C GLU A 406 4.32 1.89 31.89
N ALA A 407 3.71 2.14 33.03
CA ALA A 407 3.06 1.12 33.86
C ALA A 407 1.90 0.43 33.12
N MET A 408 1.05 1.22 32.45
CA MET A 408 -0.05 0.70 31.65
C MET A 408 0.46 -0.14 30.45
N GLY A 409 1.55 0.28 29.81
CA GLY A 409 2.22 -0.47 28.76
C GLY A 409 2.68 -1.87 29.23
N TYR A 410 3.28 -1.97 30.40
CA TYR A 410 3.65 -3.26 30.98
C TYR A 410 2.43 -4.13 31.32
N THR A 411 1.35 -3.53 31.85
CA THR A 411 0.11 -4.24 32.16
C THR A 411 -0.52 -4.81 30.89
N ALA A 412 -0.65 -4.01 29.83
CA ALA A 412 -1.19 -4.46 28.54
C ALA A 412 -0.33 -5.57 27.92
N LYS A 413 1.01 -5.41 27.97
CA LYS A 413 1.94 -6.42 27.48
C LYS A 413 1.78 -7.75 28.21
N ALA A 414 1.70 -7.74 29.54
CA ALA A 414 1.55 -8.96 30.34
C ALA A 414 0.24 -9.71 29.99
N VAL A 415 -0.86 -9.00 29.75
CA VAL A 415 -2.13 -9.60 29.32
C VAL A 415 -2.02 -10.19 27.91
N SER A 416 -1.43 -9.45 26.96
CA SER A 416 -1.21 -9.93 25.60
C SER A 416 -0.31 -11.16 25.55
N ASP A 417 0.79 -11.17 26.29
CA ASP A 417 1.71 -12.31 26.40
C ASP A 417 1.00 -13.55 26.99
N HIS A 418 0.19 -13.37 28.02
CA HIS A 418 -0.52 -14.48 28.68
C HIS A 418 -1.64 -15.05 27.79
N THR A 419 -2.37 -14.20 27.09
CA THR A 419 -3.50 -14.60 26.24
C THR A 419 -3.07 -15.01 24.83
N GLN A 420 -1.83 -14.71 24.44
CA GLN A 420 -1.29 -14.83 23.07
C GLN A 420 -2.20 -14.16 22.05
N LYS A 421 -2.86 -13.09 22.45
CA LYS A 421 -3.77 -12.30 21.64
C LYS A 421 -3.32 -10.85 21.62
N GLU A 422 -3.64 -10.24 20.53
CA GLU A 422 -3.60 -8.82 20.36
C GLU A 422 -4.74 -8.15 21.14
N LEU A 423 -4.46 -7.00 21.77
CA LEU A 423 -5.47 -6.24 22.49
C LEU A 423 -6.03 -5.12 21.59
N LEU A 424 -7.33 -5.12 21.42
CA LEU A 424 -8.06 -4.05 20.74
C LEU A 424 -8.13 -2.79 21.63
N PRO A 425 -8.32 -1.59 21.05
CA PRO A 425 -8.43 -0.35 21.82
C PRO A 425 -9.42 -0.40 22.98
N ASP A 426 -10.61 -0.94 22.77
CA ASP A 426 -11.62 -1.08 23.82
C ASP A 426 -11.17 -2.05 24.94
N GLU A 427 -10.47 -3.13 24.60
CA GLU A 427 -9.91 -4.06 25.57
C GLU A 427 -8.82 -3.38 26.42
N ILE A 428 -8.01 -2.50 25.82
CA ILE A 428 -7.01 -1.69 26.54
C ILE A 428 -7.69 -0.72 27.49
N PHE A 429 -8.76 -0.06 27.06
CA PHE A 429 -9.52 0.85 27.89
C PHE A 429 -10.20 0.13 29.06
N GLU A 430 -10.83 -1.01 28.84
CA GLU A 430 -11.38 -1.84 29.91
C GLU A 430 -10.31 -2.34 30.88
N LEU A 431 -9.12 -2.70 30.38
CA LEU A 431 -7.99 -3.08 31.22
C LEU A 431 -7.51 -1.90 32.06
N PHE A 432 -7.45 -0.69 31.51
CA PHE A 432 -7.14 0.54 32.24
C PHE A 432 -8.14 0.79 33.35
N LYS A 433 -9.44 0.76 33.07
CA LYS A 433 -10.51 0.94 34.07
C LYS A 433 -10.38 -0.09 35.20
N LYS A 434 -10.24 -1.36 34.85
CA LYS A 434 -10.14 -2.44 35.83
C LYS A 434 -8.92 -2.30 36.73
N THR A 435 -7.80 -1.81 36.22
CA THR A 435 -6.53 -1.78 36.92
C THR A 435 -6.27 -0.45 37.63
N PHE A 436 -6.61 0.65 36.98
CA PHE A 436 -6.16 1.96 37.41
C PHE A 436 -7.27 2.96 37.73
N GLU A 437 -8.54 2.69 37.41
CA GLU A 437 -9.63 3.65 37.60
C GLU A 437 -10.55 3.24 38.75
N ASN A 438 -10.73 4.13 39.72
CA ASN A 438 -11.71 3.99 40.81
C ASN A 438 -11.69 2.62 41.55
N VAL A 439 -10.51 2.06 41.77
CA VAL A 439 -10.37 0.78 42.47
C VAL A 439 -10.63 0.95 43.95
N VAL A 440 -11.70 0.33 44.46
CA VAL A 440 -12.21 0.50 45.84
C VAL A 440 -11.95 -0.68 46.78
N SER A 441 -11.03 -1.54 46.45
CA SER A 441 -10.66 -2.69 47.28
C SER A 441 -9.14 -2.93 47.23
N PRO A 442 -8.49 -3.23 48.35
CA PRO A 442 -9.01 -3.47 49.71
C PRO A 442 -9.36 -2.21 50.53
N LEU A 443 -8.93 -1.01 50.10
CA LEU A 443 -9.26 0.27 50.73
C LEU A 443 -10.46 0.92 50.03
N ALA A 444 -11.47 1.32 50.77
CA ALA A 444 -12.60 2.09 50.30
C ALA A 444 -12.87 3.29 51.22
N LEU A 445 -13.18 4.45 50.62
CA LEU A 445 -13.68 5.61 51.36
C LEU A 445 -15.21 5.53 51.46
N LYS A 446 -15.75 5.90 52.63
CA LYS A 446 -17.18 5.98 52.87
C LYS A 446 -17.65 7.42 52.93
N GLU A 447 -16.93 8.26 53.68
CA GLU A 447 -17.25 9.67 53.88
C GLU A 447 -15.98 10.48 54.05
N VAL A 448 -15.97 11.71 53.52
CA VAL A 448 -14.89 12.68 53.66
C VAL A 448 -15.50 14.06 53.91
N HIS A 449 -15.16 14.68 55.04
CA HIS A 449 -15.57 16.02 55.42
C HIS A 449 -14.34 16.90 55.53
N PHE A 450 -14.42 18.13 54.98
CA PHE A 450 -13.35 19.10 55.05
C PHE A 450 -13.77 20.31 55.86
N GLN A 451 -12.86 20.79 56.69
CA GLN A 451 -13.03 22.01 57.48
C GLN A 451 -11.80 22.93 57.25
N GLN A 452 -12.04 24.21 56.99
CA GLN A 452 -10.98 25.20 56.89
C GLN A 452 -10.42 25.47 58.30
N ALA A 453 -9.11 25.43 58.44
CA ALA A 453 -8.39 25.74 59.69
C ALA A 453 -7.33 26.81 59.41
N ASP A 454 -6.90 27.54 60.47
CA ASP A 454 -5.83 28.54 60.35
C ASP A 454 -4.54 27.86 59.84
N GLY A 455 -4.16 28.20 58.62
CA GLY A 455 -2.94 27.67 57.98
C GLY A 455 -3.06 26.37 57.21
N GLY A 456 -4.29 25.82 56.94
CA GLY A 456 -4.47 24.59 56.17
C GLY A 456 -5.90 24.08 56.12
N ILE A 457 -6.02 22.78 55.83
CA ILE A 457 -7.32 22.10 55.80
C ILE A 457 -7.25 20.89 56.75
N THR A 458 -8.26 20.77 57.60
CA THR A 458 -8.49 19.57 58.39
C THR A 458 -9.55 18.72 57.71
N THR A 459 -9.34 17.41 57.68
CA THR A 459 -10.30 16.46 57.11
C THR A 459 -10.64 15.37 58.12
N GLN A 460 -11.90 14.97 58.14
CA GLN A 460 -12.38 13.77 58.78
C GLN A 460 -12.71 12.74 57.71
N VAL A 461 -12.01 11.59 57.72
CA VAL A 461 -12.14 10.52 56.74
C VAL A 461 -12.67 9.28 57.41
N THR A 462 -13.82 8.77 56.94
CA THR A 462 -14.33 7.44 57.28
C THR A 462 -13.99 6.48 56.15
N SER A 463 -13.14 5.53 56.41
CA SER A 463 -12.64 4.55 55.42
C SER A 463 -12.70 3.13 55.94
N SER A 464 -12.69 2.17 55.02
CA SER A 464 -12.65 0.74 55.31
C SER A 464 -11.45 0.10 54.62
N PHE A 465 -10.63 -0.62 55.35
CA PHE A 465 -9.51 -1.41 54.81
C PHE A 465 -9.61 -2.86 55.33
N ASN A 466 -9.70 -3.82 54.39
CA ASN A 466 -9.93 -5.23 54.69
C ASN A 466 -11.13 -5.45 55.62
N GLY A 467 -12.21 -4.68 55.45
CA GLY A 467 -13.43 -4.77 56.24
C GLY A 467 -13.40 -4.00 57.59
N LYS A 468 -12.26 -3.52 58.03
CA LYS A 468 -12.12 -2.71 59.24
C LYS A 468 -12.41 -1.25 58.93
N VAL A 469 -13.47 -0.71 59.52
CA VAL A 469 -13.88 0.70 59.38
C VAL A 469 -13.20 1.56 60.42
N ILE A 470 -12.60 2.67 60.00
CA ILE A 470 -11.94 3.66 60.87
C ILE A 470 -12.32 5.04 60.40
N THR A 471 -12.67 5.91 61.39
CA THR A 471 -12.80 7.35 61.18
C THR A 471 -11.57 8.04 61.73
N THR A 472 -10.88 8.83 60.92
CA THR A 472 -9.61 9.47 61.30
C THR A 472 -9.64 10.94 60.89
N GLU A 473 -9.12 11.79 61.77
CA GLU A 473 -8.95 13.22 61.52
C GLU A 473 -7.46 13.54 61.33
N ALA A 474 -7.17 14.35 60.31
CA ALA A 474 -5.81 14.84 60.04
C ALA A 474 -5.85 16.21 59.34
N ALA A 475 -4.77 16.97 59.51
CA ALA A 475 -4.56 18.25 58.83
C ALA A 475 -3.58 18.08 57.67
N GLY A 476 -3.68 18.99 56.69
CA GLY A 476 -2.75 19.06 55.54
C GLY A 476 -2.72 20.45 54.96
N ASN A 477 -1.76 20.71 54.07
CA ASN A 477 -1.64 21.97 53.36
C ASN A 477 -2.69 22.14 52.23
N GLY A 478 -3.42 21.08 51.89
CA GLY A 478 -4.51 21.02 50.94
C GLY A 478 -5.35 19.75 51.15
N ARG A 479 -6.51 19.68 50.44
CA ARG A 479 -7.50 18.60 50.63
C ARG A 479 -6.92 17.20 50.40
N LEU A 480 -6.21 17.00 49.26
CA LEU A 480 -5.61 15.72 48.94
C LEU A 480 -4.53 15.31 49.96
N ASN A 481 -3.70 16.28 50.41
CA ASN A 481 -2.68 16.06 51.41
C ASN A 481 -3.28 15.69 52.79
N ALA A 482 -4.35 16.36 53.20
CA ALA A 482 -5.06 16.06 54.44
C ALA A 482 -5.63 14.63 54.43
N VAL A 483 -6.28 14.21 53.31
CA VAL A 483 -6.79 12.84 53.14
C VAL A 483 -5.63 11.82 53.16
N SER A 484 -4.54 12.12 52.48
CA SER A 484 -3.33 11.26 52.48
C SER A 484 -2.81 11.07 53.93
N ASN A 485 -2.71 12.14 54.71
CA ASN A 485 -2.28 12.09 56.09
C ASN A 485 -3.26 11.29 57.00
N ALA A 486 -4.57 11.45 56.78
CA ALA A 486 -5.59 10.69 57.50
C ALA A 486 -5.48 9.19 57.26
N LEU A 487 -5.29 8.76 55.97
CA LEU A 487 -5.13 7.37 55.60
C LEU A 487 -3.82 6.76 56.14
N LYS A 488 -2.71 7.51 56.09
CA LYS A 488 -1.43 7.12 56.71
C LYS A 488 -1.59 6.92 58.20
N LYS A 489 -2.27 7.82 58.90
CA LYS A 489 -2.54 7.74 60.33
C LYS A 489 -3.44 6.54 60.70
N ALA A 490 -4.50 6.33 59.90
CA ALA A 490 -5.49 5.28 60.13
C ALA A 490 -4.90 3.86 60.03
N TYR A 491 -4.05 3.61 59.02
CA TYR A 491 -3.61 2.26 58.67
C TYR A 491 -2.10 2.06 58.67
N GLY A 492 -1.32 3.09 59.05
CA GLY A 492 0.15 2.99 59.08
C GLY A 492 0.80 2.94 57.67
N PHE A 493 0.11 3.40 56.65
CA PHE A 493 0.63 3.36 55.28
C PHE A 493 1.85 4.26 55.14
N GLN A 494 2.89 3.73 54.48
CA GLN A 494 4.10 4.47 54.17
C GLN A 494 4.19 4.66 52.63
N PHE A 495 4.11 5.90 52.19
CA PHE A 495 4.29 6.28 50.78
C PHE A 495 4.50 7.80 50.67
N ASP A 496 5.11 8.24 49.61
CA ASP A 496 5.18 9.65 49.19
C ASP A 496 4.34 9.86 47.94
N LEU A 497 3.55 10.94 47.91
CA LEU A 497 2.85 11.38 46.72
C LEU A 497 3.88 12.08 45.82
N VAL A 498 4.13 11.55 44.63
CA VAL A 498 5.19 12.02 43.72
C VAL A 498 4.66 12.59 42.39
N THR A 499 3.42 12.27 42.03
CA THR A 499 2.78 12.79 40.82
C THR A 499 1.32 13.07 41.08
N TYR A 500 0.87 14.22 40.60
CA TYR A 500 -0.54 14.61 40.56
C TYR A 500 -0.78 15.39 39.28
N GLN A 501 -1.78 14.95 38.50
CA GLN A 501 -2.27 15.63 37.31
C GLN A 501 -3.77 15.44 37.20
N GLU A 502 -4.47 16.39 36.56
CA GLU A 502 -5.91 16.34 36.34
C GLU A 502 -6.30 17.03 35.05
N HIS A 503 -7.38 16.60 34.44
CA HIS A 503 -8.01 17.30 33.33
C HIS A 503 -9.49 16.93 33.19
N ALA A 504 -10.26 17.74 32.42
CA ALA A 504 -11.63 17.40 32.05
C ALA A 504 -11.66 16.36 30.93
N LEU A 505 -12.58 15.40 31.00
CA LEU A 505 -12.75 14.38 29.95
C LEU A 505 -13.53 14.94 28.75
N GLU A 506 -14.38 15.95 28.95
CA GLU A 506 -15.21 16.57 27.92
C GLU A 506 -15.18 18.09 28.05
N GLN A 507 -15.43 18.80 26.97
CA GLN A 507 -15.53 20.27 26.97
C GLN A 507 -16.99 20.73 27.23
N SER A 508 -17.55 20.36 28.37
CA SER A 508 -18.90 20.77 28.77
C SER A 508 -18.98 21.12 30.26
N SER A 509 -20.00 21.90 30.68
CA SER A 509 -20.22 22.23 32.11
C SER A 509 -20.62 21.02 32.94
N SER A 510 -21.03 19.92 32.34
CA SER A 510 -21.35 18.63 32.98
C SER A 510 -20.24 17.59 32.82
N SER A 511 -19.07 17.99 32.32
CA SER A 511 -17.93 17.12 32.14
C SER A 511 -17.46 16.47 33.44
N LYS A 512 -17.09 15.18 33.36
CA LYS A 512 -16.35 14.55 34.45
C LYS A 512 -14.89 14.96 34.37
N ALA A 513 -14.27 15.08 35.55
CA ALA A 513 -12.84 15.25 35.68
C ALA A 513 -12.17 13.88 35.90
N ILE A 514 -10.97 13.74 35.35
CA ILE A 514 -10.07 12.65 35.69
C ILE A 514 -8.83 13.20 36.39
N ALA A 515 -8.43 12.55 37.49
CA ALA A 515 -7.19 12.84 38.18
C ALA A 515 -6.29 11.59 38.18
N TYR A 516 -4.99 11.82 38.11
CA TYR A 516 -3.96 10.77 38.18
C TYR A 516 -3.06 11.00 39.37
N VAL A 517 -2.87 9.99 40.19
CA VAL A 517 -1.99 10.02 41.37
C VAL A 517 -0.93 8.94 41.26
N GLY A 518 0.33 9.33 41.41
CA GLY A 518 1.47 8.45 41.55
C GLY A 518 2.00 8.51 42.98
N ILE A 519 2.15 7.35 43.63
CA ILE A 519 2.77 7.23 44.94
C ILE A 519 4.07 6.41 44.86
N ARG A 520 5.07 6.80 45.67
CA ARG A 520 6.33 6.06 45.80
C ARG A 520 6.26 5.23 47.09
N LYS A 521 6.50 3.95 46.97
CA LYS A 521 6.59 3.00 48.08
C LYS A 521 7.96 3.07 48.79
N PRO A 522 8.10 2.51 50.00
CA PRO A 522 9.38 2.48 50.72
C PRO A 522 10.53 1.80 49.94
N ASP A 523 10.20 0.84 49.08
CA ASP A 523 11.16 0.15 48.19
C ASP A 523 11.59 0.98 46.96
N GLY A 524 11.06 2.21 46.82
CA GLY A 524 11.33 3.12 45.72
C GLY A 524 10.45 2.89 44.47
N SER A 525 9.68 1.80 44.41
CA SER A 525 8.78 1.53 43.29
C SER A 525 7.55 2.45 43.31
N LEU A 526 6.92 2.63 42.12
CA LEU A 526 5.75 3.49 41.97
C LEU A 526 4.46 2.67 41.86
N ALA A 527 3.40 3.18 42.47
CA ALA A 527 2.05 2.69 42.25
C ALA A 527 1.17 3.84 41.74
N TRP A 528 0.23 3.53 40.85
CA TRP A 528 -0.57 4.49 40.13
C TRP A 528 -2.05 4.26 40.34
N GLY A 529 -2.82 5.38 40.35
CA GLY A 529 -4.27 5.37 40.33
C GLY A 529 -4.83 6.53 39.54
N ALA A 530 -5.98 6.30 38.96
CA ALA A 530 -6.83 7.31 38.33
C ALA A 530 -8.17 7.35 39.04
N GLY A 531 -8.75 8.52 39.11
CA GLY A 531 -10.09 8.73 39.66
C GLY A 531 -10.92 9.55 38.70
N VAL A 532 -12.13 9.09 38.40
CA VAL A 532 -13.08 9.78 37.51
C VAL A 532 -14.33 10.14 38.30
N ASN A 533 -14.60 11.43 38.39
CA ASN A 533 -15.76 11.97 39.15
C ASN A 533 -16.24 13.28 38.54
N ALA A 534 -17.50 13.66 38.80
CA ALA A 534 -18.01 14.98 38.44
C ALA A 534 -17.36 16.11 39.28
N ASP A 535 -16.92 15.79 40.49
CA ASP A 535 -16.17 16.72 41.36
C ASP A 535 -14.68 16.38 41.29
N ILE A 536 -13.86 17.37 40.96
CA ILE A 536 -12.40 17.21 40.78
C ILE A 536 -11.71 16.79 42.09
N ILE A 537 -12.22 17.20 43.26
CA ILE A 537 -11.67 16.83 44.56
C ILE A 537 -11.92 15.34 44.82
N HIS A 538 -13.14 14.87 44.52
CA HIS A 538 -13.46 13.45 44.63
C HIS A 538 -12.69 12.62 43.62
N ALA A 539 -12.53 13.08 42.37
CA ALA A 539 -11.66 12.43 41.40
C ALA A 539 -10.23 12.27 41.92
N SER A 540 -9.66 13.29 42.52
CA SER A 540 -8.32 13.28 43.11
C SER A 540 -8.18 12.29 44.28
N ILE A 541 -9.20 12.21 45.11
CA ILE A 541 -9.26 11.29 46.26
C ILE A 541 -9.40 9.84 45.76
N ASP A 542 -10.28 9.60 44.79
CA ASP A 542 -10.48 8.29 44.19
C ASP A 542 -9.19 7.79 43.52
N ALA A 543 -8.43 8.70 42.84
CA ALA A 543 -7.12 8.40 42.30
C ALA A 543 -6.09 7.99 43.39
N LEU A 544 -6.07 8.71 44.50
CA LEU A 544 -5.19 8.38 45.65
C LEU A 544 -5.53 7.02 46.23
N VAL A 545 -6.81 6.74 46.46
CA VAL A 545 -7.28 5.43 46.98
C VAL A 545 -6.90 4.32 46.04
N THR A 546 -7.09 4.51 44.73
CA THR A 546 -6.70 3.56 43.69
C THR A 546 -5.19 3.32 43.72
N ALA A 547 -4.36 4.35 43.82
CA ALA A 547 -2.91 4.23 43.90
C ALA A 547 -2.49 3.44 45.17
N ILE A 548 -3.17 3.66 46.28
CA ILE A 548 -2.93 2.90 47.52
C ILE A 548 -3.36 1.42 47.37
N ASN A 549 -4.44 1.15 46.65
CA ASN A 549 -4.89 -0.20 46.39
C ASN A 549 -3.94 -0.98 45.46
N ASN A 550 -3.26 -0.26 44.56
CA ASN A 550 -2.29 -0.81 43.60
C ASN A 550 -0.84 -0.86 44.13
N ARG A 551 -0.60 -0.57 45.43
CA ARG A 551 0.73 -0.59 46.04
C ARG A 551 1.29 -1.99 46.30
#